data_7a21818fca890eb16cf86c5d1a9b3bb2
#
_entry.id   7a21818fca890eb16cf86c5d1a9b3bb2
#
_cell.length_a   1.000
_cell.length_b   1.000
_cell.length_c   1.000
_cell.angle_alpha   90.00
_cell.angle_beta   90.00
_cell.angle_gamma   90.00
#
_symmetry.space_group_name_H-M   'P 1'
#
loop_
_entity.id
_entity.type
_entity.pdbx_description
1 polymer ?
#
loop_
_entity_poly.entity_id
_entity_poly.type
_entity_poly.pdbx_seq_one_letter_code
_entity_poly.pdbx_strand_id
1 'polypeptide(L)'
;MKKKQVLAVSSALMIGTTTALTGLPTPVMAQENTEVVQEAVVEENKTEQVPVEQKTENAEVQENITDKEQEETAENAETLKEDLTEESTKQETPATPEKEVVTENKTVEASKNTEVKAGSIAIDEAHFPDKVFREQIIAEFDKDGDSVLSVDEISKAQFLNLHGMKTISSLEGIQYLTNLQSLDVTTTSVSDLSPVKNSSLKRLDCSSSKVTSVDLTRYPNLETFVCKNTSINSLDVSKNENLNTLLADSTAISKLDVTNNPNLEQLSCSNTGLTELDVTHNPQLATLLIGDTKVNTLDISKNPNLKQLSCYMTNIAELDVTKNTKLTRLFCQDTYIKKLDLSNNLELEILSCGGILEQGIKGLDISKNTKIKELRCHDLYWLNVGENKVLENNHDFVGDGYIDIKGNKIDLKKDVEQGIDISKVKVTANGTLDKDTGIITVDDVKKPVTYEYDCGTYKDGNVVLKVELSLNSQGEDNTVPTISANDVTLNVGDTFDPLKDVTATDKEDGTIT
;
A
#
# COMPACT_ATOMS: atom_id res chain seq x y z
N MET A 1 16.48 -26.29 2.23
CA MET A 1 16.66 -25.97 3.66
C MET A 1 16.79 -24.48 3.97
N LYS A 2 17.44 -23.66 3.13
CA LYS A 2 17.60 -22.20 3.41
C LYS A 2 16.30 -21.39 3.23
N LYS A 3 15.40 -21.72 2.28
CA LYS A 3 14.11 -21.03 2.08
C LYS A 3 13.12 -21.22 3.26
N LYS A 4 13.13 -22.36 3.95
CA LYS A 4 12.28 -22.59 5.15
C LYS A 4 12.66 -21.74 6.37
N GLN A 5 13.93 -21.34 6.49
CA GLN A 5 14.38 -20.47 7.59
C GLN A 5 13.99 -19.00 7.38
N VAL A 6 13.95 -18.52 6.14
CA VAL A 6 13.54 -17.13 5.83
C VAL A 6 12.04 -16.94 6.03
N LEU A 7 11.20 -17.93 5.68
CA LEU A 7 9.75 -17.87 5.94
C LEU A 7 9.43 -17.89 7.46
N ALA A 8 10.23 -18.62 8.27
CA ALA A 8 10.04 -18.67 9.72
C ALA A 8 10.41 -17.36 10.42
N VAL A 9 11.37 -16.60 9.87
CA VAL A 9 11.81 -15.32 10.45
C VAL A 9 10.82 -14.19 10.12
N SER A 10 10.23 -14.17 8.92
CA SER A 10 9.20 -13.18 8.59
C SER A 10 7.88 -13.38 9.34
N SER A 11 7.48 -14.65 9.59
CA SER A 11 6.29 -14.93 10.42
C SER A 11 6.50 -14.59 11.90
N ALA A 12 7.73 -14.69 12.42
CA ALA A 12 8.03 -14.33 13.82
C ALA A 12 8.07 -12.82 14.06
N LEU A 13 8.38 -12.02 13.03
CA LEU A 13 8.41 -10.56 13.14
C LEU A 13 7.01 -9.94 13.12
N MET A 14 6.01 -10.60 12.52
CA MET A 14 4.61 -10.16 12.55
C MET A 14 3.86 -10.46 13.86
N ILE A 15 4.38 -11.34 14.70
CA ILE A 15 3.75 -11.69 15.99
C ILE A 15 4.22 -10.77 17.15
N GLY A 16 5.25 -9.96 16.93
CA GLY A 16 5.89 -9.15 17.98
C GLY A 16 5.28 -7.76 18.25
N THR A 17 4.26 -7.30 17.54
CA THR A 17 3.72 -5.93 17.69
C THR A 17 2.26 -5.84 18.17
N THR A 18 1.65 -6.94 18.63
CA THR A 18 0.28 -6.90 19.16
C THR A 18 0.16 -7.47 20.57
N THR A 19 0.95 -6.97 21.53
CA THR A 19 0.66 -7.19 22.96
C THR A 19 0.90 -5.92 23.76
N ALA A 20 -0.10 -5.04 23.73
CA ALA A 20 -0.39 -4.19 24.88
C ALA A 20 -1.86 -3.76 24.81
N LEU A 21 -2.57 -4.05 25.91
CA LEU A 21 -3.93 -3.68 26.31
C LEU A 21 -5.08 -4.55 25.76
N THR A 22 -5.56 -5.47 26.57
CA THR A 22 -6.85 -5.37 27.30
C THR A 22 -7.07 -6.65 28.09
N GLY A 23 -7.32 -6.54 29.38
CA GLY A 23 -7.81 -7.63 30.22
C GLY A 23 -9.30 -7.82 30.04
N LEU A 24 -9.70 -9.06 29.80
CA LEU A 24 -10.96 -9.70 30.21
C LEU A 24 -10.85 -11.23 29.96
N PRO A 25 -11.54 -12.09 30.69
CA PRO A 25 -11.10 -13.45 30.95
C PRO A 25 -11.51 -14.46 29.88
N THR A 26 -10.59 -15.42 29.61
CA THR A 26 -10.81 -16.58 28.76
C THR A 26 -11.38 -17.75 29.55
N PRO A 27 -12.21 -18.63 28.95
CA PRO A 27 -12.60 -19.89 29.57
C PRO A 27 -11.49 -20.96 29.41
N VAL A 28 -11.33 -21.70 30.47
CA VAL A 28 -10.42 -22.83 30.68
C VAL A 28 -10.74 -24.00 29.74
N MET A 29 -9.76 -24.51 29.04
CA MET A 29 -9.74 -25.89 28.54
C MET A 29 -8.40 -26.56 28.83
N ALA A 30 -8.47 -27.85 29.11
CA ALA A 30 -7.55 -28.68 29.85
C ALA A 30 -6.13 -28.83 29.26
N GLN A 31 -5.19 -29.00 30.19
CA GLN A 31 -3.79 -29.45 29.95
C GLN A 31 -3.75 -30.94 29.63
N GLU A 32 -2.90 -31.31 28.67
CA GLU A 32 -2.21 -32.62 28.70
C GLU A 32 -0.71 -32.38 28.58
N ASN A 33 0.00 -33.01 29.55
CA ASN A 33 1.43 -33.03 29.68
C ASN A 33 2.11 -33.95 28.64
N THR A 34 3.22 -33.54 28.09
CA THR A 34 4.29 -34.49 27.69
C THR A 34 5.66 -33.87 27.95
N GLU A 35 6.41 -34.56 28.80
CA GLU A 35 7.82 -34.37 29.11
C GLU A 35 8.67 -34.64 27.86
N VAL A 36 9.72 -33.83 27.64
CA VAL A 36 10.81 -34.14 26.72
C VAL A 36 12.14 -34.05 27.45
N VAL A 37 12.82 -35.15 27.40
CA VAL A 37 14.16 -35.41 27.93
C VAL A 37 15.21 -34.65 27.10
N GLN A 38 16.17 -34.03 27.81
CA GLN A 38 17.39 -33.45 27.25
C GLN A 38 18.42 -34.53 26.97
N GLU A 39 19.07 -34.47 25.82
CA GLU A 39 20.44 -34.97 25.67
C GLU A 39 21.30 -33.97 24.90
N ALA A 40 22.43 -33.63 25.50
CA ALA A 40 23.45 -32.75 24.96
C ALA A 40 24.48 -33.58 24.18
N VAL A 41 24.93 -33.07 23.03
CA VAL A 41 26.22 -33.45 22.46
C VAL A 41 26.92 -32.18 21.96
N VAL A 42 28.09 -31.96 22.52
CA VAL A 42 29.09 -30.96 22.13
C VAL A 42 29.99 -31.59 21.07
N GLU A 43 30.24 -30.87 19.96
CA GLU A 43 31.51 -30.98 19.25
C GLU A 43 31.81 -29.70 18.42
N GLU A 44 33.02 -29.20 18.68
CA GLU A 44 33.68 -28.09 17.97
C GLU A 44 34.09 -28.50 16.54
N ASN A 45 34.04 -27.56 15.57
CA ASN A 45 35.23 -27.28 14.73
C ASN A 45 35.08 -26.04 13.83
N LYS A 46 36.05 -25.22 13.99
CA LYS A 46 36.76 -24.20 13.20
C LYS A 46 36.35 -23.89 11.74
N THR A 47 36.16 -22.58 11.58
CA THR A 47 36.65 -21.63 10.54
C THR A 47 36.66 -22.01 9.07
N GLU A 48 35.91 -21.20 8.28
CA GLU A 48 36.53 -20.39 7.22
C GLU A 48 35.51 -19.28 6.80
N GLN A 49 36.02 -18.04 6.80
CA GLN A 49 35.27 -16.87 6.34
C GLN A 49 35.41 -16.78 4.82
N VAL A 50 34.28 -16.72 4.13
CA VAL A 50 34.17 -16.14 2.78
C VAL A 50 33.01 -15.18 2.79
N PRO A 51 33.16 -13.95 2.29
CA PRO A 51 32.12 -12.94 2.35
C PRO A 51 31.02 -13.27 1.35
N VAL A 52 29.79 -13.34 1.80
CA VAL A 52 28.61 -13.40 0.93
C VAL A 52 27.94 -12.04 0.95
N GLU A 53 28.28 -11.22 -0.03
CA GLU A 53 27.38 -10.20 -0.53
C GLU A 53 26.17 -10.87 -1.19
N GLN A 54 25.00 -10.70 -0.61
CA GLN A 54 23.69 -10.88 -1.23
C GLN A 54 22.71 -9.99 -0.45
N LYS A 55 22.62 -8.77 -0.86
CA LYS A 55 21.65 -8.08 -1.70
C LYS A 55 20.20 -8.16 -1.19
N THR A 56 19.90 -7.18 -0.56
CA THR A 56 18.80 -6.24 -0.36
C THR A 56 18.19 -5.65 -1.66
N GLU A 57 17.90 -6.48 -2.66
CA GLU A 57 17.26 -5.96 -3.90
C GLU A 57 15.74 -5.76 -3.75
N ASN A 58 15.07 -6.53 -2.90
CA ASN A 58 13.62 -6.38 -2.74
C ASN A 58 13.20 -5.21 -1.84
N ALA A 59 14.06 -4.78 -0.92
CA ALA A 59 13.77 -3.62 -0.09
C ALA A 59 13.93 -2.30 -0.86
N GLU A 60 14.94 -2.20 -1.75
CA GLU A 60 15.15 -1.03 -2.60
C GLU A 60 14.05 -0.84 -3.65
N VAL A 61 13.46 -1.92 -4.16
CA VAL A 61 12.35 -1.85 -5.13
C VAL A 61 11.06 -1.36 -4.49
N GLN A 62 10.80 -1.71 -3.22
CA GLN A 62 9.64 -1.19 -2.50
C GLN A 62 9.81 0.26 -2.05
N GLU A 63 11.01 0.65 -1.59
CA GLU A 63 11.32 2.06 -1.27
C GLU A 63 11.20 2.95 -2.50
N ASN A 64 11.67 2.51 -3.68
CA ASN A 64 11.58 3.29 -4.91
C ASN A 64 10.13 3.49 -5.41
N ILE A 65 9.22 2.54 -5.15
CA ILE A 65 7.80 2.72 -5.51
C ILE A 65 7.12 3.73 -4.59
N THR A 66 7.36 3.63 -3.28
CA THR A 66 6.80 4.56 -2.30
C THR A 66 7.36 5.97 -2.45
N ASP A 67 8.65 6.12 -2.74
CA ASP A 67 9.28 7.42 -2.92
C ASP A 67 8.78 8.13 -4.19
N LYS A 68 8.63 7.40 -5.31
CA LYS A 68 8.05 7.97 -6.53
C LYS A 68 6.58 8.36 -6.37
N GLU A 69 5.78 7.55 -5.67
CA GLU A 69 4.39 7.89 -5.38
C GLU A 69 4.27 9.09 -4.44
N GLN A 70 5.21 9.24 -3.50
CA GLN A 70 5.25 10.37 -2.58
C GLN A 70 5.72 11.66 -3.25
N GLU A 71 6.69 11.61 -4.17
CA GLU A 71 7.15 12.77 -4.94
C GLU A 71 6.03 13.32 -5.85
N GLU A 72 5.27 12.47 -6.54
CA GLU A 72 4.19 12.96 -7.42
C GLU A 72 3.01 13.56 -6.66
N THR A 73 2.70 13.06 -5.46
CA THR A 73 1.67 13.69 -4.63
C THR A 73 2.14 15.03 -4.06
N ALA A 74 3.46 15.21 -3.87
CA ALA A 74 4.07 16.47 -3.45
C ALA A 74 4.12 17.48 -4.61
N GLU A 75 4.46 17.04 -5.82
CA GLU A 75 4.54 17.88 -7.02
C GLU A 75 3.16 18.42 -7.43
N ASN A 76 2.10 17.60 -7.34
CA ASN A 76 0.73 18.07 -7.54
C ASN A 76 0.24 19.06 -6.46
N ALA A 77 0.82 19.00 -5.25
CA ALA A 77 0.54 19.97 -4.20
C ALA A 77 1.28 21.31 -4.42
N GLU A 78 2.45 21.29 -5.08
CA GLU A 78 3.19 22.50 -5.43
C GLU A 78 2.60 23.20 -6.67
N THR A 79 2.10 22.46 -7.66
CA THR A 79 1.45 23.06 -8.84
C THR A 79 0.20 23.86 -8.46
N LEU A 80 -0.51 23.45 -7.40
CA LEU A 80 -1.63 24.23 -6.84
C LEU A 80 -1.19 25.49 -6.09
N LYS A 81 0.10 25.62 -5.72
CA LYS A 81 0.63 26.86 -5.12
C LYS A 81 0.97 27.93 -6.14
N GLU A 82 1.39 27.56 -7.34
CA GLU A 82 1.75 28.54 -8.39
C GLU A 82 0.54 29.25 -8.99
N ASP A 83 -0.62 28.59 -9.10
CA ASP A 83 -1.84 29.19 -9.68
C ASP A 83 -2.51 30.23 -8.77
N LEU A 84 -2.11 30.32 -7.48
CA LEU A 84 -2.68 31.29 -6.53
C LEU A 84 -1.81 32.54 -6.31
N THR A 85 -0.61 32.61 -6.92
CA THR A 85 0.36 33.71 -6.69
C THR A 85 0.50 34.71 -7.85
N GLU A 86 -0.14 34.49 -9.00
CA GLU A 86 0.06 35.35 -10.19
C GLU A 86 -0.87 36.59 -10.30
N GLU A 87 -1.82 36.81 -9.38
CA GLU A 87 -2.79 37.92 -9.53
C GLU A 87 -2.51 39.19 -8.71
N SER A 88 -1.36 39.34 -8.03
CA SER A 88 -1.10 40.57 -7.26
C SER A 88 0.34 41.09 -7.35
N THR A 89 0.83 41.42 -8.54
CA THR A 89 1.98 42.35 -8.65
C THR A 89 1.94 43.17 -9.93
N LYS A 90 1.36 44.34 -9.84
CA LYS A 90 1.71 45.50 -10.65
C LYS A 90 1.40 46.80 -9.88
N GLN A 91 2.43 47.41 -9.30
CA GLN A 91 2.69 48.85 -9.43
C GLN A 91 3.92 49.28 -8.60
N GLU A 92 4.93 49.66 -9.36
CA GLU A 92 5.86 50.79 -9.29
C GLU A 92 6.60 51.14 -8.00
N THR A 93 7.94 51.01 -8.06
CA THR A 93 8.97 51.73 -7.31
C THR A 93 9.04 53.21 -7.80
N PRO A 94 9.52 54.21 -6.97
CA PRO A 94 10.97 54.44 -6.89
C PRO A 94 11.54 55.07 -5.61
N ALA A 95 12.84 54.85 -5.44
CA ALA A 95 13.91 55.75 -4.92
C ALA A 95 14.16 55.90 -3.43
N THR A 96 15.36 55.41 -3.05
CA THR A 96 16.18 55.75 -1.87
C THR A 96 16.61 57.23 -1.88
N PRO A 97 16.93 57.86 -0.70
CA PRO A 97 18.35 57.95 -0.36
C PRO A 97 18.74 57.87 1.17
N GLU A 98 19.98 57.56 1.31
CA GLU A 98 20.98 57.48 2.37
C GLU A 98 20.89 58.20 3.71
N LYS A 99 21.41 57.45 4.73
CA LYS A 99 22.28 57.78 5.88
C LYS A 99 21.90 58.88 6.91
N GLU A 100 21.87 58.47 8.17
CA GLU A 100 22.91 58.85 9.16
C GLU A 100 22.82 58.06 10.47
N VAL A 101 24.00 57.74 11.03
CA VAL A 101 24.26 57.03 12.28
C VAL A 101 24.21 58.03 13.43
N VAL A 102 23.45 57.79 14.51
CA VAL A 102 23.79 58.30 15.85
C VAL A 102 23.35 57.27 16.89
N THR A 103 24.35 56.82 17.62
CA THR A 103 24.21 56.08 18.89
C THR A 103 23.73 56.99 20.01
N GLU A 104 22.70 56.56 20.74
CA GLU A 104 22.60 56.87 22.18
C GLU A 104 21.70 55.89 22.94
N ASN A 105 22.27 55.31 23.98
CA ASN A 105 21.57 54.54 25.02
C ASN A 105 20.55 55.39 25.75
N LYS A 106 19.29 54.89 25.82
CA LYS A 106 18.42 55.24 26.92
C LYS A 106 17.36 54.16 27.14
N THR A 107 17.52 53.42 28.23
CA THR A 107 16.45 52.68 28.90
C THR A 107 15.27 53.60 29.16
N VAL A 108 14.16 53.33 28.49
CA VAL A 108 12.85 53.86 28.88
C VAL A 108 11.84 52.72 28.69
N GLU A 109 11.42 52.14 29.81
CA GLU A 109 10.13 51.43 29.84
C GLU A 109 9.04 52.44 29.48
N ALA A 110 8.54 52.32 28.26
CA ALA A 110 7.31 52.96 27.85
C ALA A 110 6.27 51.87 27.59
N SER A 111 5.45 51.61 28.60
CA SER A 111 4.13 51.04 28.43
C SER A 111 3.39 51.86 27.37
N LYS A 112 3.46 51.45 26.10
CA LYS A 112 2.56 51.93 25.07
C LYS A 112 1.20 51.30 25.36
N ASN A 113 0.35 52.07 25.99
CA ASN A 113 -1.08 51.82 26.06
C ASN A 113 -1.63 52.05 24.64
N THR A 114 -1.48 51.08 23.77
CA THR A 114 -2.09 51.11 22.45
C THR A 114 -3.59 50.86 22.69
N GLU A 115 -4.43 51.84 22.46
CA GLU A 115 -5.89 51.65 22.41
C GLU A 115 -6.17 50.65 21.32
N VAL A 116 -6.46 49.38 21.70
CA VAL A 116 -6.82 48.30 20.78
C VAL A 116 -8.13 48.70 20.13
N LYS A 117 -8.11 49.00 18.83
CA LYS A 117 -9.31 49.29 18.05
C LYS A 117 -10.30 48.12 18.13
N ALA A 118 -11.60 48.42 18.17
CA ALA A 118 -12.61 47.38 18.19
C ALA A 118 -12.41 46.37 17.05
N GLY A 119 -12.28 45.08 17.39
CA GLY A 119 -12.02 44.00 16.47
C GLY A 119 -10.56 43.65 16.23
N SER A 120 -9.60 44.40 16.77
CA SER A 120 -8.18 44.03 16.77
C SER A 120 -7.85 43.14 17.99
N ILE A 121 -6.83 42.29 17.87
CA ILE A 121 -6.46 41.30 18.89
C ILE A 121 -4.99 41.49 19.30
N ALA A 122 -4.73 41.63 20.60
CA ALA A 122 -3.37 41.69 21.10
C ALA A 122 -2.64 40.36 20.86
N ILE A 123 -1.40 40.42 20.37
CA ILE A 123 -0.55 39.24 20.23
C ILE A 123 0.24 39.03 21.51
N ASP A 124 -0.41 38.52 22.53
CA ASP A 124 0.14 38.27 23.84
C ASP A 124 -0.08 36.83 24.31
N GLU A 125 0.42 36.50 25.50
CA GLU A 125 0.31 35.13 26.05
C GLU A 125 -1.15 34.75 26.40
N ALA A 126 -2.01 35.72 26.63
CA ALA A 126 -3.42 35.46 26.94
C ALA A 126 -4.21 35.02 25.69
N HIS A 127 -3.88 35.58 24.54
CA HIS A 127 -4.56 35.26 23.26
C HIS A 127 -3.85 34.17 22.47
N PHE A 128 -2.52 34.07 22.58
CA PHE A 128 -1.67 33.10 21.91
C PHE A 128 -0.70 32.48 22.91
N PRO A 129 -1.13 31.48 23.70
CA PRO A 129 -0.34 30.97 24.83
C PRO A 129 0.94 30.24 24.41
N ASP A 130 0.92 29.49 23.26
CA ASP A 130 2.12 28.85 22.74
C ASP A 130 3.08 29.93 22.21
N LYS A 131 4.26 29.99 22.83
CA LYS A 131 5.25 31.03 22.53
C LYS A 131 5.72 30.99 21.07
N VAL A 132 6.02 29.79 20.56
CA VAL A 132 6.54 29.64 19.20
C VAL A 132 5.45 29.95 18.18
N PHE A 133 4.23 29.51 18.44
CA PHE A 133 3.08 29.86 17.61
C PHE A 133 2.85 31.38 17.61
N ARG A 134 2.90 32.04 18.77
CA ARG A 134 2.77 33.50 18.91
C ARG A 134 3.87 34.26 18.14
N GLU A 135 5.12 33.80 18.23
CA GLU A 135 6.24 34.36 17.45
C GLU A 135 6.01 34.22 15.93
N GLN A 136 5.43 33.10 15.49
CA GLN A 136 5.07 32.92 14.08
C GLN A 136 3.93 33.82 13.65
N ILE A 137 2.91 34.04 14.48
CA ILE A 137 1.82 34.98 14.20
C ILE A 137 2.34 36.40 14.03
N ILE A 138 3.29 36.84 14.91
CA ILE A 138 3.96 38.13 14.75
C ILE A 138 4.71 38.21 13.42
N ALA A 139 5.53 37.22 13.12
CA ALA A 139 6.35 37.22 11.92
C ALA A 139 5.51 37.27 10.61
N GLU A 140 4.41 36.52 10.59
CA GLU A 140 3.60 36.38 9.38
C GLU A 140 2.56 37.49 9.21
N PHE A 141 1.96 38.01 10.29
CA PHE A 141 0.77 38.83 10.17
C PHE A 141 0.89 40.24 10.79
N ASP A 142 1.70 40.44 11.83
CA ASP A 142 1.95 41.75 12.43
C ASP A 142 2.94 42.53 11.54
N LYS A 143 2.40 43.28 10.58
CA LYS A 143 3.21 43.94 9.53
C LYS A 143 3.74 45.30 9.96
N ASP A 144 3.11 45.97 10.91
CA ASP A 144 3.55 47.28 11.45
C ASP A 144 4.34 47.13 12.75
N GLY A 145 4.41 45.90 13.31
CA GLY A 145 5.22 45.58 14.49
C GLY A 145 4.69 46.15 15.79
N ASP A 146 3.38 46.39 15.88
CA ASP A 146 2.75 46.99 17.06
C ASP A 146 2.29 45.95 18.10
N SER A 147 2.50 44.67 17.84
CA SER A 147 2.07 43.50 18.61
C SER A 147 0.55 43.39 18.76
N VAL A 148 -0.20 43.87 17.77
CA VAL A 148 -1.65 43.75 17.67
C VAL A 148 -2.01 43.29 16.27
N LEU A 149 -2.84 42.25 16.14
CA LEU A 149 -3.48 41.93 14.89
C LEU A 149 -4.60 42.91 14.64
N SER A 150 -4.41 43.85 13.72
CA SER A 150 -5.44 44.77 13.26
C SER A 150 -6.51 44.00 12.41
N VAL A 151 -7.69 44.62 12.26
CA VAL A 151 -8.74 44.07 11.40
C VAL A 151 -8.26 43.89 9.96
N ASP A 152 -7.40 44.76 9.46
CA ASP A 152 -6.82 44.68 8.12
C ASP A 152 -5.86 43.50 7.99
N GLU A 153 -5.00 43.26 8.96
CA GLU A 153 -4.09 42.09 9.00
C GLU A 153 -4.84 40.78 9.13
N ILE A 154 -5.85 40.71 10.02
CA ILE A 154 -6.75 39.54 10.13
C ILE A 154 -7.43 39.25 8.80
N SER A 155 -7.89 40.29 8.08
CA SER A 155 -8.56 40.12 6.80
C SER A 155 -7.65 39.55 5.70
N LYS A 156 -6.34 39.79 5.81
CA LYS A 156 -5.31 39.32 4.87
C LYS A 156 -4.70 37.97 5.27
N ALA A 157 -4.96 37.49 6.47
CA ALA A 157 -4.42 36.23 7.01
C ALA A 157 -5.18 35.02 6.40
N GLN A 158 -4.82 34.65 5.16
CA GLN A 158 -5.44 33.55 4.42
C GLN A 158 -4.66 32.25 4.49
N PHE A 159 -3.35 32.32 4.68
CA PHE A 159 -2.44 31.16 4.65
C PHE A 159 -1.57 31.17 5.89
N LEU A 160 -1.51 30.05 6.57
CA LEU A 160 -0.61 29.84 7.72
C LEU A 160 0.13 28.53 7.56
N ASN A 161 1.45 28.62 7.42
CA ASN A 161 2.33 27.48 7.30
C ASN A 161 3.19 27.32 8.56
N LEU A 162 2.95 26.24 9.31
CA LEU A 162 3.69 25.88 10.52
C LEU A 162 4.52 24.59 10.30
N HIS A 163 4.72 24.21 9.04
CA HIS A 163 5.43 22.97 8.68
C HIS A 163 6.78 22.87 9.38
N GLY A 164 7.05 21.72 10.00
CA GLY A 164 8.33 21.43 10.65
C GLY A 164 8.57 22.15 12.00
N MET A 165 7.66 22.97 12.46
CA MET A 165 7.77 23.66 13.75
C MET A 165 7.42 22.70 14.91
N LYS A 166 8.32 21.75 15.16
CA LYS A 166 8.11 20.62 16.09
C LYS A 166 7.76 21.02 17.54
N THR A 167 8.08 22.25 17.93
CA THR A 167 7.83 22.75 19.29
C THR A 167 6.45 23.35 19.44
N ILE A 168 5.74 23.69 18.37
CA ILE A 168 4.35 24.14 18.44
C ILE A 168 3.47 22.98 18.88
N SER A 169 2.78 23.16 19.98
CA SER A 169 1.90 22.14 20.59
C SER A 169 0.46 22.60 20.77
N SER A 170 0.20 23.91 20.70
CA SER A 170 -1.13 24.50 20.80
C SER A 170 -1.36 25.52 19.70
N LEU A 171 -2.57 25.49 19.13
CA LEU A 171 -3.06 26.47 18.15
C LEU A 171 -4.04 27.46 18.80
N GLU A 172 -4.12 27.54 20.13
CA GLU A 172 -4.99 28.51 20.79
C GLU A 172 -4.61 29.93 20.34
N GLY A 173 -5.62 30.69 19.88
CA GLY A 173 -5.44 31.98 19.21
C GLY A 173 -5.71 31.94 17.71
N ILE A 174 -5.62 30.77 17.05
CA ILE A 174 -5.87 30.66 15.59
C ILE A 174 -7.30 31.04 15.21
N GLN A 175 -8.26 30.92 16.14
CA GLN A 175 -9.65 31.30 15.94
C GLN A 175 -9.85 32.80 15.63
N TYR A 176 -8.86 33.63 15.90
CA TYR A 176 -8.88 35.06 15.57
C TYR A 176 -8.56 35.32 14.08
N LEU A 177 -7.91 34.36 13.39
CA LEU A 177 -7.61 34.46 11.96
C LEU A 177 -8.83 34.03 11.13
N THR A 178 -9.91 34.81 11.18
CA THR A 178 -11.23 34.44 10.67
C THR A 178 -11.28 34.20 9.15
N ASN A 179 -10.31 34.71 8.38
CA ASN A 179 -10.22 34.56 6.93
C ASN A 179 -9.27 33.43 6.48
N LEU A 180 -8.77 32.62 7.43
CA LEU A 180 -7.82 31.56 7.10
C LEU A 180 -8.45 30.53 6.15
N GLN A 181 -7.81 30.31 5.00
CA GLN A 181 -8.22 29.38 3.95
C GLN A 181 -7.32 28.15 3.90
N SER A 182 -6.04 28.30 4.26
CA SER A 182 -5.09 27.19 4.26
C SER A 182 -4.31 27.15 5.58
N LEU A 183 -4.28 25.97 6.20
CA LEU A 183 -3.52 25.68 7.40
C LEU A 183 -2.67 24.44 7.19
N ASP A 184 -1.36 24.60 7.40
CA ASP A 184 -0.41 23.51 7.41
C ASP A 184 0.24 23.40 8.81
N VAL A 185 -0.04 22.29 9.51
CA VAL A 185 0.56 21.95 10.80
C VAL A 185 1.40 20.67 10.73
N THR A 186 1.88 20.36 9.52
CA THR A 186 2.66 19.16 9.25
C THR A 186 3.92 19.12 10.12
N THR A 187 4.19 17.94 10.70
CA THR A 187 5.39 17.69 11.51
C THR A 187 5.51 18.65 12.73
N THR A 188 4.38 19.06 13.30
CA THR A 188 4.31 19.79 14.57
C THR A 188 4.01 18.86 15.74
N SER A 189 4.01 19.41 16.97
CA SER A 189 3.51 18.69 18.16
C SER A 189 2.03 18.94 18.45
N VAL A 190 1.31 19.54 17.52
CA VAL A 190 -0.13 19.80 17.64
C VAL A 190 -0.88 18.47 17.73
N SER A 191 -1.74 18.37 18.76
CA SER A 191 -2.61 17.20 18.98
C SER A 191 -4.09 17.54 18.97
N ASP A 192 -4.43 18.83 19.08
CA ASP A 192 -5.81 19.33 19.13
C ASP A 192 -6.03 20.41 18.06
N LEU A 193 -7.00 20.16 17.19
CA LEU A 193 -7.46 21.10 16.16
C LEU A 193 -8.76 21.82 16.56
N SER A 194 -9.26 21.65 17.80
CA SER A 194 -10.49 22.29 18.27
C SER A 194 -10.46 23.83 18.25
N PRO A 195 -9.29 24.50 18.42
CA PRO A 195 -9.19 25.94 18.26
C PRO A 195 -9.42 26.43 16.82
N VAL A 196 -9.21 25.57 15.81
CA VAL A 196 -9.43 25.91 14.40
C VAL A 196 -10.93 25.93 14.12
N LYS A 197 -11.52 27.14 14.09
CA LYS A 197 -12.97 27.35 13.91
C LYS A 197 -13.31 28.00 12.55
N ASN A 198 -12.39 27.95 11.61
CA ASN A 198 -12.45 28.69 10.36
C ASN A 198 -13.30 27.95 9.33
N SER A 199 -14.57 28.35 9.19
CA SER A 199 -15.48 27.76 8.17
C SER A 199 -15.07 28.09 6.73
N SER A 200 -14.18 29.07 6.52
CA SER A 200 -13.58 29.43 5.23
C SER A 200 -12.43 28.52 4.81
N LEU A 201 -12.03 27.57 5.66
CA LEU A 201 -10.87 26.71 5.40
C LEU A 201 -11.14 25.82 4.19
N LYS A 202 -10.20 25.89 3.23
CA LYS A 202 -10.19 25.10 1.98
C LYS A 202 -9.15 23.99 2.02
N ARG A 203 -8.01 24.24 2.69
CA ARG A 203 -6.94 23.27 2.83
C ARG A 203 -6.54 23.12 4.30
N LEU A 204 -6.49 21.87 4.74
CA LEU A 204 -5.97 21.48 6.05
C LEU A 204 -4.98 20.33 5.87
N ASP A 205 -3.75 20.54 6.33
CA ASP A 205 -2.73 19.51 6.38
C ASP A 205 -2.23 19.34 7.82
N CYS A 206 -2.44 18.16 8.39
CA CYS A 206 -1.98 17.81 9.73
C CYS A 206 -1.07 16.57 9.73
N SER A 207 -0.46 16.28 8.59
CA SER A 207 0.40 15.09 8.43
C SER A 207 1.54 15.06 9.44
N SER A 208 1.88 13.87 9.91
CA SER A 208 3.00 13.65 10.85
C SER A 208 2.92 14.52 12.11
N SER A 209 1.73 15.01 12.47
CA SER A 209 1.45 15.70 13.72
C SER A 209 1.00 14.70 14.80
N LYS A 210 0.66 15.19 15.99
CA LYS A 210 0.10 14.34 17.07
C LYS A 210 -1.42 14.31 17.09
N VAL A 211 -2.07 14.76 16.03
CA VAL A 211 -3.53 14.74 15.90
C VAL A 211 -4.03 13.31 15.88
N THR A 212 -5.03 13.01 16.71
CA THR A 212 -5.67 11.69 16.80
C THR A 212 -7.13 11.69 16.35
N SER A 213 -7.73 12.87 16.22
CA SER A 213 -9.10 13.06 15.75
C SER A 213 -9.28 14.45 15.16
N VAL A 214 -10.22 14.59 14.23
CA VAL A 214 -10.58 15.86 13.60
C VAL A 214 -12.09 15.86 13.30
N ASP A 215 -12.75 16.98 13.57
CA ASP A 215 -14.14 17.24 13.22
C ASP A 215 -14.20 18.05 11.92
N LEU A 216 -14.24 17.35 10.78
CA LEU A 216 -14.27 17.97 9.45
C LEU A 216 -15.60 18.64 9.13
N THR A 217 -16.68 18.38 9.89
CA THR A 217 -17.98 19.04 9.71
C THR A 217 -17.92 20.55 9.91
N ARG A 218 -16.87 21.04 10.60
CA ARG A 218 -16.60 22.46 10.82
C ARG A 218 -16.09 23.18 9.57
N TYR A 219 -15.62 22.45 8.58
CA TYR A 219 -14.97 23.01 7.40
C TYR A 219 -15.75 22.67 6.12
N PRO A 220 -16.98 23.20 5.94
CA PRO A 220 -17.85 22.80 4.83
C PRO A 220 -17.29 23.19 3.43
N ASN A 221 -16.33 24.12 3.39
CA ASN A 221 -15.68 24.55 2.15
C ASN A 221 -14.36 23.82 1.88
N LEU A 222 -14.04 22.75 2.64
CA LEU A 222 -12.78 22.05 2.52
C LEU A 222 -12.68 21.36 1.16
N GLU A 223 -11.61 21.69 0.43
CA GLU A 223 -11.26 21.15 -0.88
C GLU A 223 -10.14 20.09 -0.74
N THR A 224 -9.21 20.31 0.18
CA THR A 224 -8.07 19.43 0.41
C THR A 224 -7.92 19.10 1.90
N PHE A 225 -7.89 17.82 2.23
CA PHE A 225 -7.54 17.33 3.57
C PHE A 225 -6.42 16.31 3.50
N VAL A 226 -5.34 16.57 4.24
CA VAL A 226 -4.18 15.68 4.32
C VAL A 226 -3.88 15.37 5.79
N CYS A 227 -3.80 14.09 6.13
CA CYS A 227 -3.54 13.63 7.50
C CYS A 227 -2.60 12.42 7.56
N LYS A 228 -1.70 12.31 6.59
CA LYS A 228 -0.76 11.19 6.49
C LYS A 228 0.07 11.01 7.76
N ASN A 229 0.39 9.76 8.10
CA ASN A 229 1.25 9.44 9.25
C ASN A 229 0.73 10.03 10.57
N THR A 230 -0.58 9.96 10.81
CA THR A 230 -1.22 10.37 12.07
C THR A 230 -1.91 9.19 12.73
N SER A 231 -2.29 9.36 14.00
CA SER A 231 -3.06 8.34 14.73
C SER A 231 -4.58 8.52 14.60
N ILE A 232 -5.04 9.22 13.57
CA ILE A 232 -6.47 9.38 13.27
C ILE A 232 -7.06 8.01 12.96
N ASN A 233 -8.15 7.65 13.63
CA ASN A 233 -8.79 6.34 13.51
C ASN A 233 -10.18 6.38 12.88
N SER A 234 -10.74 7.56 12.68
CA SER A 234 -12.03 7.77 12.01
C SER A 234 -12.07 9.13 11.33
N LEU A 235 -12.73 9.18 10.17
CA LEU A 235 -12.97 10.40 9.41
C LEU A 235 -14.45 10.44 8.99
N ASP A 236 -15.10 11.57 9.22
CA ASP A 236 -16.41 11.88 8.66
C ASP A 236 -16.25 13.03 7.67
N VAL A 237 -16.29 12.70 6.37
CA VAL A 237 -16.19 13.65 5.26
C VAL A 237 -17.55 13.96 4.62
N SER A 238 -18.66 13.53 5.23
CA SER A 238 -20.03 13.61 4.67
C SER A 238 -20.52 15.04 4.45
N LYS A 239 -19.89 16.04 5.06
CA LYS A 239 -20.23 17.47 4.91
C LYS A 239 -19.25 18.25 4.04
N ASN A 240 -18.24 17.57 3.47
CA ASN A 240 -17.21 18.20 2.66
C ASN A 240 -17.44 17.90 1.17
N GLU A 241 -18.58 18.35 0.65
CA GLU A 241 -19.01 18.06 -0.73
C GLU A 241 -18.04 18.62 -1.80
N ASN A 242 -17.22 19.63 -1.43
CA ASN A 242 -16.22 20.22 -2.29
C ASN A 242 -14.86 19.50 -2.24
N LEU A 243 -14.74 18.44 -1.43
CA LEU A 243 -13.48 17.76 -1.25
C LEU A 243 -13.03 17.10 -2.56
N ASN A 244 -11.87 17.54 -3.08
CA ASN A 244 -11.24 17.00 -4.27
C ASN A 244 -10.01 16.14 -3.95
N THR A 245 -9.37 16.39 -2.81
CA THR A 245 -8.17 15.67 -2.38
C THR A 245 -8.30 15.20 -0.93
N LEU A 246 -8.20 13.89 -0.72
CA LEU A 246 -8.16 13.25 0.59
C LEU A 246 -6.97 12.29 0.66
N LEU A 247 -5.97 12.67 1.47
CA LEU A 247 -4.76 11.86 1.66
C LEU A 247 -4.64 11.46 3.13
N ALA A 248 -4.88 10.19 3.41
CA ALA A 248 -4.96 9.63 4.75
C ALA A 248 -4.08 8.37 4.93
N ASP A 249 -2.97 8.30 4.19
CA ASP A 249 -2.04 7.17 4.25
C ASP A 249 -1.43 7.01 5.65
N SER A 250 -1.17 5.77 6.02
CA SER A 250 -0.53 5.43 7.29
C SER A 250 -1.27 6.03 8.49
N THR A 251 -2.61 5.95 8.46
CA THR A 251 -3.49 6.29 9.58
C THR A 251 -4.12 5.03 10.18
N ALA A 252 -4.80 5.19 11.31
CA ALA A 252 -5.48 4.08 11.97
C ALA A 252 -6.95 3.89 11.51
N ILE A 253 -7.35 4.51 10.38
CA ILE A 253 -8.71 4.36 9.86
C ILE A 253 -8.98 2.92 9.42
N SER A 254 -10.16 2.43 9.76
CA SER A 254 -10.62 1.10 9.35
C SER A 254 -11.94 1.13 8.54
N LYS A 255 -12.53 2.31 8.43
CA LYS A 255 -13.72 2.60 7.62
C LYS A 255 -13.62 4.01 7.07
N LEU A 256 -14.07 4.19 5.83
CA LEU A 256 -14.13 5.49 5.17
C LEU A 256 -15.32 5.49 4.21
N ASP A 257 -16.21 6.45 4.37
CA ASP A 257 -17.33 6.69 3.47
C ASP A 257 -17.09 7.98 2.68
N VAL A 258 -16.89 7.85 1.37
CA VAL A 258 -16.66 8.97 0.44
C VAL A 258 -17.83 9.18 -0.53
N THR A 259 -18.98 8.57 -0.28
CA THR A 259 -20.15 8.61 -1.17
C THR A 259 -20.72 10.04 -1.36
N ASN A 260 -20.46 10.94 -0.39
CA ASN A 260 -20.89 12.34 -0.44
C ASN A 260 -19.82 13.31 -1.01
N ASN A 261 -18.74 12.77 -1.61
CA ASN A 261 -17.65 13.59 -2.15
C ASN A 261 -17.53 13.42 -3.68
N PRO A 262 -18.52 13.86 -4.47
CA PRO A 262 -18.57 13.60 -5.92
C PRO A 262 -17.45 14.29 -6.71
N ASN A 263 -16.81 15.31 -6.11
CA ASN A 263 -15.71 16.05 -6.71
C ASN A 263 -14.33 15.45 -6.40
N LEU A 264 -14.28 14.30 -5.72
CA LEU A 264 -13.02 13.70 -5.31
C LEU A 264 -12.22 13.24 -6.54
N GLU A 265 -11.03 13.82 -6.70
CA GLU A 265 -10.07 13.54 -7.77
C GLU A 265 -8.91 12.69 -7.28
N GLN A 266 -8.48 12.89 -6.03
CA GLN A 266 -7.38 12.15 -5.41
C GLN A 266 -7.81 11.56 -4.07
N LEU A 267 -7.72 10.24 -3.98
CA LEU A 267 -7.95 9.49 -2.74
C LEU A 267 -6.75 8.59 -2.46
N SER A 268 -6.11 8.80 -1.32
CA SER A 268 -5.05 7.95 -0.83
C SER A 268 -5.32 7.53 0.60
N CYS A 269 -5.33 6.24 0.86
CA CYS A 269 -5.48 5.62 2.17
C CYS A 269 -4.70 4.32 2.27
N SER A 270 -3.51 4.30 1.65
CA SER A 270 -2.57 3.19 1.75
C SER A 270 -2.06 2.99 3.18
N ASN A 271 -1.68 1.76 3.50
CA ASN A 271 -1.20 1.39 4.84
C ASN A 271 -2.20 1.78 5.94
N THR A 272 -3.45 1.35 5.76
CA THR A 272 -4.55 1.57 6.72
C THR A 272 -5.28 0.27 7.03
N GLY A 273 -6.20 0.34 8.01
CA GLY A 273 -7.03 -0.80 8.40
C GLY A 273 -8.26 -1.04 7.55
N LEU A 274 -8.42 -0.36 6.40
CA LEU A 274 -9.60 -0.47 5.55
C LEU A 274 -9.85 -1.91 5.08
N THR A 275 -11.10 -2.36 5.19
CA THR A 275 -11.54 -3.68 4.71
C THR A 275 -12.48 -3.59 3.50
N GLU A 276 -13.06 -2.41 3.29
CA GLU A 276 -13.98 -2.10 2.20
C GLU A 276 -13.86 -0.63 1.81
N LEU A 277 -14.10 -0.31 0.55
CA LEU A 277 -14.14 1.07 0.05
C LEU A 277 -15.07 1.15 -1.16
N ASP A 278 -16.09 1.99 -1.07
CA ASP A 278 -16.98 2.30 -2.20
C ASP A 278 -16.59 3.64 -2.84
N VAL A 279 -16.10 3.58 -4.07
CA VAL A 279 -15.74 4.75 -4.89
C VAL A 279 -16.68 4.97 -6.07
N THR A 280 -17.81 4.26 -6.13
CA THR A 280 -18.76 4.33 -7.26
C THR A 280 -19.45 5.69 -7.39
N HIS A 281 -19.40 6.51 -6.33
CA HIS A 281 -19.95 7.86 -6.27
C HIS A 281 -18.93 8.98 -6.55
N ASN A 282 -17.69 8.62 -6.92
CA ASN A 282 -16.59 9.57 -7.15
C ASN A 282 -16.17 9.58 -8.64
N PRO A 283 -17.01 10.06 -9.58
CA PRO A 283 -16.74 9.94 -11.02
C PRO A 283 -15.56 10.78 -11.52
N GLN A 284 -15.08 11.74 -10.72
CA GLN A 284 -13.91 12.56 -11.05
C GLN A 284 -12.59 11.92 -10.64
N LEU A 285 -12.63 10.77 -9.93
CA LEU A 285 -11.45 10.14 -9.37
C LEU A 285 -10.41 9.81 -10.45
N ALA A 286 -9.24 10.44 -10.33
CA ALA A 286 -8.09 10.29 -11.21
C ALA A 286 -6.97 9.47 -10.57
N THR A 287 -6.83 9.54 -9.24
CA THR A 287 -5.82 8.82 -8.47
C THR A 287 -6.49 8.09 -7.30
N LEU A 288 -6.28 6.78 -7.22
CA LEU A 288 -6.75 5.93 -6.12
C LEU A 288 -5.59 5.07 -5.61
N LEU A 289 -5.15 5.35 -4.38
CA LEU A 289 -4.07 4.62 -3.71
C LEU A 289 -4.63 3.95 -2.45
N ILE A 290 -4.70 2.62 -2.46
CA ILE A 290 -5.23 1.79 -1.37
C ILE A 290 -4.30 0.60 -1.07
N GLY A 291 -3.04 0.71 -1.47
CA GLY A 291 -2.06 -0.34 -1.22
C GLY A 291 -1.86 -0.63 0.26
N ASP A 292 -1.48 -1.85 0.60
CA ASP A 292 -1.29 -2.30 1.99
C ASP A 292 -2.54 -2.06 2.87
N THR A 293 -3.69 -2.51 2.36
CA THR A 293 -4.98 -2.52 3.08
C THR A 293 -5.59 -3.92 3.06
N LYS A 294 -6.70 -4.09 3.79
CA LYS A 294 -7.43 -5.37 3.80
C LYS A 294 -8.64 -5.38 2.86
N VAL A 295 -8.71 -4.44 1.93
CA VAL A 295 -9.77 -4.39 0.92
C VAL A 295 -9.75 -5.67 0.09
N ASN A 296 -10.93 -6.28 -0.07
CA ASN A 296 -11.07 -7.57 -0.77
C ASN A 296 -11.88 -7.48 -2.07
N THR A 297 -12.62 -6.40 -2.27
CA THR A 297 -13.37 -6.11 -3.50
C THR A 297 -13.26 -4.62 -3.82
N LEU A 298 -13.15 -4.29 -5.11
CA LEU A 298 -13.05 -2.91 -5.58
C LEU A 298 -13.82 -2.74 -6.88
N ASP A 299 -14.89 -1.93 -6.86
CA ASP A 299 -15.62 -1.54 -8.09
C ASP A 299 -15.20 -0.14 -8.53
N ILE A 300 -14.42 -0.09 -9.61
CA ILE A 300 -13.96 1.14 -10.25
C ILE A 300 -14.67 1.42 -11.59
N SER A 301 -15.76 0.72 -11.87
CA SER A 301 -16.51 0.86 -13.14
C SER A 301 -17.12 2.24 -13.34
N LYS A 302 -17.25 3.04 -12.27
CA LYS A 302 -17.80 4.41 -12.27
C LYS A 302 -16.71 5.49 -12.23
N ASN A 303 -15.43 5.11 -12.33
CA ASN A 303 -14.31 6.05 -12.28
C ASN A 303 -13.58 6.14 -13.65
N PRO A 304 -14.24 6.67 -14.71
CA PRO A 304 -13.68 6.67 -16.08
C PRO A 304 -12.48 7.62 -16.25
N ASN A 305 -12.24 8.48 -15.26
CA ASN A 305 -11.12 9.42 -15.26
C ASN A 305 -9.87 8.85 -14.58
N LEU A 306 -9.93 7.61 -14.06
CA LEU A 306 -8.83 7.01 -13.31
C LEU A 306 -7.58 6.86 -14.19
N LYS A 307 -6.49 7.49 -13.75
CA LYS A 307 -5.16 7.48 -14.37
C LYS A 307 -4.18 6.63 -13.60
N GLN A 308 -4.29 6.62 -12.28
CA GLN A 308 -3.42 5.85 -11.40
C GLN A 308 -4.24 5.03 -10.41
N LEU A 309 -3.97 3.74 -10.37
CA LEU A 309 -4.51 2.81 -9.38
C LEU A 309 -3.36 2.08 -8.70
N SER A 310 -3.34 2.13 -7.37
CA SER A 310 -2.43 1.35 -6.55
C SER A 310 -3.26 0.55 -5.53
N CYS A 311 -3.25 -0.76 -5.67
CA CYS A 311 -3.94 -1.71 -4.79
C CYS A 311 -3.03 -2.89 -4.40
N TYR A 312 -1.71 -2.67 -4.41
CA TYR A 312 -0.73 -3.69 -4.02
C TYR A 312 -0.95 -4.15 -2.57
N MET A 313 -0.56 -5.38 -2.27
CA MET A 313 -0.69 -5.96 -0.92
C MET A 313 -2.11 -5.84 -0.34
N THR A 314 -3.14 -6.07 -1.19
CA THR A 314 -4.55 -6.13 -0.77
C THR A 314 -5.12 -7.54 -0.92
N ASN A 315 -6.32 -7.76 -0.39
CA ASN A 315 -7.01 -9.05 -0.53
C ASN A 315 -7.88 -9.15 -1.79
N ILE A 316 -7.70 -8.25 -2.76
CA ILE A 316 -8.47 -8.20 -4.00
C ILE A 316 -8.16 -9.45 -4.83
N ALA A 317 -9.20 -10.21 -5.19
CA ALA A 317 -9.10 -11.42 -6.01
C ALA A 317 -9.57 -11.21 -7.45
N GLU A 318 -10.38 -10.19 -7.69
CA GLU A 318 -10.90 -9.84 -9.02
C GLU A 318 -10.81 -8.32 -9.20
N LEU A 319 -10.28 -7.89 -10.35
CA LEU A 319 -10.16 -6.47 -10.68
C LEU A 319 -10.53 -6.27 -12.16
N ASP A 320 -11.60 -5.53 -12.41
CA ASP A 320 -12.01 -5.12 -13.76
C ASP A 320 -11.58 -3.67 -14.03
N VAL A 321 -10.54 -3.50 -14.87
CA VAL A 321 -10.02 -2.21 -15.30
C VAL A 321 -10.51 -1.81 -16.71
N THR A 322 -11.39 -2.59 -17.33
CA THR A 322 -11.81 -2.41 -18.74
C THR A 322 -12.52 -1.09 -19.01
N LYS A 323 -13.09 -0.45 -17.98
CA LYS A 323 -13.76 0.86 -18.06
C LYS A 323 -12.81 2.04 -17.80
N ASN A 324 -11.62 1.77 -17.27
CA ASN A 324 -10.65 2.80 -16.88
C ASN A 324 -9.64 3.02 -18.03
N THR A 325 -10.13 3.45 -19.18
CA THR A 325 -9.36 3.57 -20.43
C THR A 325 -8.26 4.64 -20.40
N LYS A 326 -8.29 5.53 -19.38
CA LYS A 326 -7.27 6.56 -19.15
C LYS A 326 -6.16 6.09 -18.22
N LEU A 327 -6.19 4.84 -17.77
CA LEU A 327 -5.22 4.31 -16.82
C LEU A 327 -3.82 4.32 -17.44
N THR A 328 -2.91 5.05 -16.79
CA THR A 328 -1.49 5.16 -17.17
C THR A 328 -0.59 4.37 -16.22
N ARG A 329 -1.01 4.17 -14.97
CA ARG A 329 -0.24 3.45 -13.94
C ARG A 329 -1.13 2.48 -13.18
N LEU A 330 -0.70 1.24 -13.11
CA LEU A 330 -1.38 0.17 -12.36
C LEU A 330 -0.37 -0.59 -11.50
N PHE A 331 -0.58 -0.53 -10.18
CA PHE A 331 0.19 -1.27 -9.18
C PHE A 331 -0.76 -2.23 -8.46
N CYS A 332 -0.72 -3.50 -8.82
CA CYS A 332 -1.59 -4.54 -8.25
C CYS A 332 -0.80 -5.82 -7.86
N GLN A 333 0.49 -5.66 -7.60
CA GLN A 333 1.32 -6.76 -7.10
C GLN A 333 0.90 -7.20 -5.69
N ASP A 334 1.23 -8.42 -5.33
CA ASP A 334 0.94 -9.01 -4.02
C ASP A 334 -0.56 -9.02 -3.67
N THR A 335 -1.40 -9.26 -4.67
CA THR A 335 -2.85 -9.45 -4.54
C THR A 335 -3.24 -10.89 -4.88
N TYR A 336 -4.52 -11.23 -4.72
CA TYR A 336 -5.08 -12.53 -5.14
C TYR A 336 -5.67 -12.51 -6.55
N ILE A 337 -5.40 -11.45 -7.34
CA ILE A 337 -5.86 -11.31 -8.71
C ILE A 337 -5.20 -12.39 -9.56
N LYS A 338 -6.01 -13.23 -10.19
CA LYS A 338 -5.54 -14.32 -11.07
C LYS A 338 -5.53 -13.95 -12.54
N LYS A 339 -6.37 -13.01 -12.94
CA LYS A 339 -6.54 -12.59 -14.34
C LYS A 339 -6.68 -11.09 -14.41
N LEU A 340 -6.06 -10.50 -15.43
CA LEU A 340 -6.13 -9.07 -15.69
C LEU A 340 -6.32 -8.84 -17.18
N ASP A 341 -7.46 -8.25 -17.56
CA ASP A 341 -7.74 -7.85 -18.94
C ASP A 341 -7.34 -6.37 -19.13
N LEU A 342 -6.22 -6.17 -19.82
CA LEU A 342 -5.67 -4.84 -20.13
C LEU A 342 -6.00 -4.39 -21.55
N SER A 343 -6.87 -5.09 -22.28
CA SER A 343 -7.13 -4.87 -23.70
C SER A 343 -7.67 -3.49 -24.05
N ASN A 344 -8.25 -2.77 -23.08
CA ASN A 344 -8.79 -1.42 -23.21
C ASN A 344 -7.90 -0.32 -22.60
N ASN A 345 -6.84 -0.69 -21.88
CA ASN A 345 -5.97 0.26 -21.16
C ASN A 345 -4.78 0.67 -22.04
N LEU A 346 -5.06 1.27 -23.20
CA LEU A 346 -4.07 1.57 -24.24
C LEU A 346 -3.11 2.70 -23.85
N GLU A 347 -3.44 3.45 -22.79
CA GLU A 347 -2.63 4.53 -22.25
C GLU A 347 -1.65 4.04 -21.16
N LEU A 348 -1.67 2.74 -20.82
CA LEU A 348 -0.87 2.20 -19.72
C LEU A 348 0.64 2.34 -20.00
N GLU A 349 1.33 2.99 -19.09
CA GLU A 349 2.77 3.28 -19.15
C GLU A 349 3.57 2.47 -18.12
N ILE A 350 2.99 2.27 -16.92
CA ILE A 350 3.63 1.53 -15.84
C ILE A 350 2.69 0.44 -15.36
N LEU A 351 3.17 -0.78 -15.33
CA LEU A 351 2.45 -1.93 -14.81
C LEU A 351 3.33 -2.68 -13.82
N SER A 352 2.86 -2.79 -12.58
CA SER A 352 3.40 -3.70 -11.58
C SER A 352 2.33 -4.70 -11.18
N CYS A 353 2.56 -5.97 -11.49
CA CYS A 353 1.65 -7.08 -11.19
C CYS A 353 2.47 -8.35 -10.91
N GLY A 354 1.81 -9.38 -10.44
CA GLY A 354 2.51 -10.54 -9.89
C GLY A 354 2.71 -10.39 -8.39
N GLY A 355 3.45 -11.24 -7.77
CA GLY A 355 3.67 -11.18 -6.33
C GLY A 355 4.27 -12.45 -5.77
N ILE A 356 4.69 -12.36 -4.51
CA ILE A 356 5.26 -13.46 -3.74
C ILE A 356 4.24 -14.55 -3.37
N LEU A 357 2.96 -14.32 -3.64
CA LEU A 357 1.90 -15.26 -3.33
C LEU A 357 1.67 -16.19 -4.54
N GLU A 358 1.70 -17.50 -4.31
CA GLU A 358 1.45 -18.54 -5.33
C GLU A 358 0.12 -18.39 -6.09
N GLN A 359 -0.75 -17.48 -5.63
CA GLN A 359 -2.09 -17.28 -6.15
C GLN A 359 -2.25 -16.06 -7.06
N GLY A 360 -1.18 -15.34 -7.38
CA GLY A 360 -1.19 -14.16 -8.23
C GLY A 360 -1.40 -14.46 -9.73
N ILE A 361 -1.26 -13.42 -10.56
CA ILE A 361 -1.34 -13.50 -12.01
C ILE A 361 -0.24 -14.44 -12.52
N LYS A 362 -0.62 -15.47 -13.29
CA LYS A 362 0.30 -16.44 -13.87
C LYS A 362 0.49 -16.25 -15.38
N GLY A 363 -0.36 -15.48 -16.00
CA GLY A 363 -0.26 -15.19 -17.43
C GLY A 363 -0.74 -13.79 -17.75
N LEU A 364 -0.06 -13.12 -18.68
CA LEU A 364 -0.33 -11.73 -19.01
C LEU A 364 -0.22 -11.47 -20.51
N ASP A 365 -1.24 -10.81 -21.06
CA ASP A 365 -1.23 -10.29 -22.43
C ASP A 365 -1.19 -8.76 -22.40
N ILE A 366 -0.04 -8.19 -22.78
CA ILE A 366 0.18 -6.76 -22.94
C ILE A 366 0.41 -6.36 -24.40
N SER A 367 0.05 -7.23 -25.34
CA SER A 367 0.31 -7.01 -26.77
C SER A 367 -0.33 -5.75 -27.33
N LYS A 368 -1.39 -5.25 -26.70
CA LYS A 368 -2.07 -4.00 -27.07
C LYS A 368 -1.55 -2.76 -26.33
N ASN A 369 -0.82 -2.95 -25.24
CA ASN A 369 -0.39 -1.87 -24.34
C ASN A 369 0.98 -1.31 -24.78
N THR A 370 1.04 -0.78 -26.00
CA THR A 370 2.29 -0.37 -26.65
C THR A 370 2.98 0.85 -26.03
N LYS A 371 2.34 1.49 -25.03
CA LYS A 371 2.91 2.63 -24.28
C LYS A 371 3.61 2.21 -22.98
N ILE A 372 3.57 0.93 -22.59
CA ILE A 372 4.25 0.47 -21.38
C ILE A 372 5.75 0.78 -21.48
N LYS A 373 6.25 1.54 -20.52
CA LYS A 373 7.66 1.92 -20.34
C LYS A 373 8.33 1.10 -19.25
N GLU A 374 7.53 0.65 -18.28
CA GLU A 374 7.99 -0.10 -17.13
C GLU A 374 7.03 -1.26 -16.86
N LEU A 375 7.58 -2.47 -16.81
CA LEU A 375 6.88 -3.70 -16.50
C LEU A 375 7.57 -4.41 -15.35
N ARG A 376 6.88 -4.58 -14.22
CA ARG A 376 7.33 -5.32 -13.05
C ARG A 376 6.35 -6.44 -12.77
N CYS A 377 6.65 -7.63 -13.28
CA CYS A 377 5.81 -8.80 -13.07
C CYS A 377 6.69 -9.99 -12.70
N HIS A 378 6.30 -10.70 -11.64
CA HIS A 378 6.98 -11.87 -11.15
C HIS A 378 6.08 -13.10 -11.30
N ASP A 379 6.67 -14.30 -11.31
CA ASP A 379 5.97 -15.58 -11.26
C ASP A 379 4.99 -15.82 -12.41
N LEU A 380 5.26 -15.23 -13.57
CA LEU A 380 4.48 -15.49 -14.78
C LEU A 380 4.86 -16.86 -15.40
N TYR A 381 3.87 -17.55 -15.92
CA TYR A 381 4.05 -18.77 -16.70
C TYR A 381 4.01 -18.51 -18.21
N TRP A 382 3.40 -17.42 -18.62
CA TRP A 382 3.43 -16.92 -19.99
C TRP A 382 3.26 -15.40 -20.03
N LEU A 383 3.86 -14.78 -21.05
CA LEU A 383 3.80 -13.33 -21.29
C LEU A 383 3.72 -13.08 -22.80
N ASN A 384 2.65 -12.40 -23.25
CA ASN A 384 2.53 -11.95 -24.62
C ASN A 384 2.79 -10.44 -24.71
N VAL A 385 3.93 -10.08 -25.28
CA VAL A 385 4.35 -8.67 -25.39
C VAL A 385 3.96 -8.04 -26.74
N GLY A 386 3.56 -8.85 -27.74
CA GLY A 386 3.23 -8.37 -29.07
C GLY A 386 4.38 -7.60 -29.72
N GLU A 387 4.08 -6.41 -30.26
CA GLU A 387 5.06 -5.49 -30.84
C GLU A 387 5.51 -4.40 -29.84
N ASN A 388 5.34 -4.62 -28.55
CA ASN A 388 5.70 -3.63 -27.52
C ASN A 388 7.20 -3.43 -27.46
N LYS A 389 7.68 -2.23 -27.85
CA LYS A 389 9.10 -1.89 -28.01
C LYS A 389 9.82 -1.54 -26.70
N VAL A 390 9.13 -1.55 -25.59
CA VAL A 390 9.55 -0.87 -24.34
C VAL A 390 10.35 -1.76 -23.41
N LEU A 391 10.47 -3.03 -23.68
CA LEU A 391 11.25 -3.94 -22.84
C LEU A 391 12.77 -3.79 -23.06
N GLU A 392 13.22 -2.58 -23.48
CA GLU A 392 14.62 -2.29 -23.78
C GLU A 392 15.57 -2.54 -22.61
N ASN A 393 15.09 -2.46 -21.37
CA ASN A 393 15.92 -2.53 -20.18
C ASN A 393 15.62 -3.72 -19.25
N ASN A 394 14.65 -4.59 -19.57
CA ASN A 394 14.25 -5.73 -18.75
C ASN A 394 14.27 -7.01 -19.60
N HIS A 395 15.40 -7.70 -19.66
CA HIS A 395 15.59 -8.87 -20.52
C HIS A 395 15.39 -10.22 -19.81
N ASP A 396 15.37 -10.25 -18.49
CA ASP A 396 15.34 -11.47 -17.69
C ASP A 396 14.02 -11.62 -16.95
N PHE A 397 12.97 -12.03 -17.66
CA PHE A 397 11.77 -12.48 -16.99
C PHE A 397 11.99 -13.91 -16.50
N VAL A 398 11.82 -14.10 -15.20
CA VAL A 398 11.89 -15.41 -14.56
C VAL A 398 10.55 -15.68 -13.89
N GLY A 399 9.90 -16.77 -14.31
CA GLY A 399 8.74 -17.31 -13.61
C GLY A 399 9.17 -18.53 -12.81
N ASP A 400 8.77 -18.60 -11.57
CA ASP A 400 8.87 -19.81 -10.76
C ASP A 400 7.52 -20.09 -10.10
N GLY A 401 7.24 -21.36 -9.85
CA GLY A 401 6.00 -21.72 -9.19
C GLY A 401 5.93 -23.18 -8.83
N TYR A 402 4.89 -23.50 -8.08
CA TYR A 402 4.57 -24.86 -7.69
C TYR A 402 3.33 -25.31 -8.46
N ILE A 403 3.34 -26.55 -8.93
CA ILE A 403 2.22 -27.16 -9.60
C ILE A 403 1.91 -28.52 -8.97
N ASP A 404 0.65 -28.73 -8.65
CA ASP A 404 0.15 -30.01 -8.19
C ASP A 404 -0.05 -30.92 -9.40
N ILE A 405 0.69 -32.03 -9.44
CA ILE A 405 0.57 -32.99 -10.55
C ILE A 405 -0.03 -34.32 -10.06
N LYS A 406 -0.85 -34.92 -10.92
CA LYS A 406 -1.30 -36.31 -10.75
C LYS A 406 -0.56 -37.21 -11.73
N GLY A 407 0.24 -38.13 -11.14
CA GLY A 407 1.15 -38.95 -11.94
C GLY A 407 2.34 -38.13 -12.46
N ASN A 408 2.69 -38.31 -13.73
CA ASN A 408 3.85 -37.66 -14.35
C ASN A 408 3.48 -36.73 -15.51
N LYS A 409 2.33 -36.04 -15.45
CA LYS A 409 1.86 -35.18 -16.53
C LYS A 409 1.47 -33.80 -16.00
N ILE A 410 1.83 -32.76 -16.77
CA ILE A 410 1.37 -31.38 -16.63
C ILE A 410 0.56 -31.02 -17.86
N ASP A 411 -0.69 -30.61 -17.67
CA ASP A 411 -1.52 -30.04 -18.73
C ASP A 411 -1.38 -28.51 -18.69
N LEU A 412 -0.54 -27.94 -19.55
CA LEU A 412 -0.26 -26.52 -19.60
C LEU A 412 -1.52 -25.67 -19.79
N LYS A 413 -2.53 -26.17 -20.49
CA LYS A 413 -3.78 -25.43 -20.72
C LYS A 413 -4.69 -25.40 -19.51
N LYS A 414 -4.57 -26.40 -18.62
CA LYS A 414 -5.42 -26.57 -17.46
C LYS A 414 -4.71 -26.19 -16.17
N ASP A 415 -3.47 -26.68 -16.01
CA ASP A 415 -2.74 -26.62 -14.73
C ASP A 415 -1.89 -25.35 -14.64
N VAL A 416 -1.49 -24.74 -15.78
CA VAL A 416 -0.65 -23.54 -15.83
C VAL A 416 -1.47 -22.27 -16.06
N GLU A 417 -2.54 -22.30 -16.79
CA GLU A 417 -3.55 -21.24 -16.96
C GLU A 417 -4.09 -21.13 -18.41
N GLN A 418 -5.34 -20.76 -18.52
CA GLN A 418 -5.99 -20.47 -19.79
C GLN A 418 -5.33 -19.27 -20.48
N GLY A 419 -4.89 -19.45 -21.72
CA GLY A 419 -4.30 -18.39 -22.54
C GLY A 419 -2.86 -18.64 -22.97
N ILE A 420 -2.17 -19.64 -22.41
CA ILE A 420 -0.83 -20.02 -22.84
C ILE A 420 -0.86 -20.52 -24.30
N ASP A 421 0.00 -19.93 -25.13
CA ASP A 421 0.21 -20.40 -26.50
C ASP A 421 1.26 -21.52 -26.53
N ILE A 422 0.79 -22.77 -26.69
CA ILE A 422 1.66 -23.95 -26.64
C ILE A 422 2.74 -23.94 -27.74
N SER A 423 2.48 -23.28 -28.87
CA SER A 423 3.47 -23.18 -29.95
C SER A 423 4.74 -22.41 -29.51
N LYS A 424 4.59 -21.53 -28.53
CA LYS A 424 5.65 -20.68 -27.95
C LYS A 424 6.42 -21.33 -26.80
N VAL A 425 5.99 -22.52 -26.34
CA VAL A 425 6.62 -23.26 -25.26
C VAL A 425 7.73 -24.16 -25.79
N LYS A 426 8.90 -24.11 -25.15
CA LYS A 426 10.03 -25.01 -25.39
C LYS A 426 10.51 -25.57 -24.05
N VAL A 427 10.20 -26.82 -23.75
CA VAL A 427 10.72 -27.49 -22.54
C VAL A 427 12.24 -27.63 -22.66
N THR A 428 12.94 -27.20 -21.62
CA THR A 428 14.41 -27.17 -21.57
C THR A 428 15.00 -28.23 -20.63
N ALA A 429 14.23 -28.68 -19.63
CA ALA A 429 14.65 -29.77 -18.75
C ALA A 429 13.48 -30.54 -18.13
N ASN A 430 13.72 -31.81 -17.83
CA ASN A 430 12.90 -32.71 -17.04
C ASN A 430 11.50 -32.97 -17.63
N GLY A 431 11.40 -33.10 -18.96
CA GLY A 431 10.15 -33.51 -19.58
C GLY A 431 10.12 -33.30 -21.08
N THR A 432 9.07 -33.80 -21.69
CA THR A 432 8.80 -33.70 -23.14
C THR A 432 7.40 -33.14 -23.36
N LEU A 433 7.28 -32.09 -24.18
CA LEU A 433 6.01 -31.44 -24.54
C LEU A 433 5.41 -32.11 -25.80
N ASP A 434 4.19 -32.55 -25.67
CA ASP A 434 3.32 -32.81 -26.83
C ASP A 434 2.62 -31.49 -27.24
N LYS A 435 3.01 -30.93 -28.37
CA LYS A 435 2.51 -29.62 -28.84
C LYS A 435 1.04 -29.65 -29.26
N ASP A 436 0.51 -30.81 -29.66
CA ASP A 436 -0.89 -30.94 -30.10
C ASP A 436 -1.84 -30.88 -28.87
N THR A 437 -1.49 -31.59 -27.83
CA THR A 437 -2.28 -31.66 -26.61
C THR A 437 -1.94 -30.54 -25.59
N GLY A 438 -0.70 -30.07 -25.56
CA GLY A 438 -0.18 -29.16 -24.56
C GLY A 438 0.23 -29.85 -23.28
N ILE A 439 0.43 -31.16 -23.31
CA ILE A 439 0.81 -31.97 -22.16
C ILE A 439 2.32 -32.15 -22.11
N ILE A 440 2.93 -31.83 -20.98
CA ILE A 440 4.31 -32.19 -20.66
C ILE A 440 4.30 -33.54 -19.94
N THR A 441 5.02 -34.53 -20.49
CA THR A 441 5.33 -35.76 -19.77
C THR A 441 6.62 -35.54 -19.01
N VAL A 442 6.56 -35.65 -17.69
CA VAL A 442 7.66 -35.39 -16.77
C VAL A 442 8.54 -36.64 -16.66
N ASP A 443 9.87 -36.47 -16.74
CA ASP A 443 10.84 -37.55 -16.65
C ASP A 443 11.10 -37.98 -15.18
N ASP A 444 11.22 -37.03 -14.26
CA ASP A 444 11.46 -37.24 -12.82
C ASP A 444 10.59 -36.28 -11.99
N VAL A 445 9.56 -36.80 -11.35
CA VAL A 445 8.59 -36.00 -10.57
C VAL A 445 9.21 -35.35 -9.30
N LYS A 446 10.44 -35.68 -8.95
CA LYS A 446 11.18 -35.09 -7.83
C LYS A 446 12.02 -33.87 -8.22
N LYS A 447 12.10 -33.57 -9.51
CA LYS A 447 12.84 -32.43 -10.06
C LYS A 447 11.89 -31.43 -10.70
N PRO A 448 12.22 -30.14 -10.69
CA PRO A 448 11.41 -29.13 -11.38
C PRO A 448 11.43 -29.39 -12.90
N VAL A 449 10.32 -29.03 -13.56
CA VAL A 449 10.27 -28.91 -15.01
C VAL A 449 10.63 -27.48 -15.37
N THR A 450 11.53 -27.32 -16.36
CA THR A 450 11.84 -25.99 -16.88
C THR A 450 11.46 -25.84 -18.35
N TYR A 451 10.93 -24.68 -18.70
CA TYR A 451 10.67 -24.33 -20.09
C TYR A 451 10.97 -22.85 -20.36
N GLU A 452 11.19 -22.54 -21.62
CA GLU A 452 11.25 -21.22 -22.19
C GLU A 452 9.93 -20.92 -22.90
N TYR A 453 9.35 -19.72 -22.63
CA TYR A 453 8.21 -19.21 -23.37
C TYR A 453 8.66 -18.04 -24.26
N ASP A 454 8.39 -18.13 -25.56
CA ASP A 454 8.69 -17.07 -26.53
C ASP A 454 7.67 -15.93 -26.38
N CYS A 455 8.09 -14.85 -25.74
CA CYS A 455 7.25 -13.67 -25.49
C CYS A 455 7.09 -12.79 -26.74
N GLY A 456 7.90 -12.98 -27.76
CA GLY A 456 7.95 -12.20 -29.00
C GLY A 456 9.34 -11.65 -29.29
N THR A 457 9.46 -10.92 -30.39
CA THR A 457 10.75 -10.38 -30.89
C THR A 457 10.87 -8.90 -30.55
N TYR A 458 11.98 -8.53 -29.94
CA TYR A 458 12.33 -7.14 -29.68
C TYR A 458 13.69 -6.82 -30.36
N LYS A 459 13.74 -5.73 -31.16
CA LYS A 459 14.93 -5.31 -31.93
C LYS A 459 15.65 -6.49 -32.64
N ASP A 460 16.78 -6.93 -32.09
CA ASP A 460 17.65 -7.95 -32.67
C ASP A 460 17.61 -9.28 -31.89
N GLY A 461 16.64 -9.47 -30.97
CA GLY A 461 16.54 -10.67 -30.14
C GLY A 461 15.12 -11.04 -29.72
N ASN A 462 14.91 -12.31 -29.40
CA ASN A 462 13.66 -12.79 -28.81
C ASN A 462 13.66 -12.49 -27.30
N VAL A 463 12.55 -11.98 -26.81
CA VAL A 463 12.27 -11.92 -25.37
C VAL A 463 11.79 -13.29 -24.93
N VAL A 464 12.45 -13.87 -23.96
CA VAL A 464 12.15 -15.21 -23.45
C VAL A 464 11.87 -15.15 -21.96
N LEU A 465 10.73 -15.70 -21.57
CA LEU A 465 10.40 -15.96 -20.18
C LEU A 465 10.91 -17.36 -19.82
N LYS A 466 11.81 -17.45 -18.83
CA LYS A 466 12.27 -18.73 -18.29
C LYS A 466 11.40 -19.12 -17.10
N VAL A 467 10.77 -20.28 -17.19
CA VAL A 467 9.85 -20.78 -16.15
C VAL A 467 10.40 -22.04 -15.53
N GLU A 468 10.42 -22.07 -14.20
CA GLU A 468 10.75 -23.24 -13.40
C GLU A 468 9.53 -23.66 -12.57
N LEU A 469 8.98 -24.85 -12.84
CA LEU A 469 7.85 -25.40 -12.12
C LEU A 469 8.34 -26.47 -11.13
N SER A 470 8.30 -26.17 -9.86
CA SER A 470 8.46 -27.15 -8.80
C SER A 470 7.21 -28.02 -8.71
N LEU A 471 7.40 -29.35 -8.68
CA LEU A 471 6.31 -30.29 -8.72
C LEU A 471 5.92 -30.76 -7.33
N ASN A 472 4.67 -30.56 -6.96
CA ASN A 472 4.06 -31.23 -5.81
C ASN A 472 3.37 -32.48 -6.36
N SER A 473 4.06 -33.63 -6.33
CA SER A 473 3.37 -34.87 -6.60
C SER A 473 2.39 -35.12 -5.46
N GLN A 474 1.12 -34.87 -5.70
CA GLN A 474 0.09 -35.50 -4.89
C GLN A 474 0.32 -36.99 -5.09
N GLY A 475 0.78 -37.67 -4.04
CA GLY A 475 0.87 -39.13 -4.07
C GLY A 475 -0.41 -39.67 -4.68
N GLU A 476 -0.29 -40.67 -5.52
CA GLU A 476 -1.45 -41.29 -6.17
C GLU A 476 -2.55 -41.42 -5.14
N ASP A 477 -3.71 -40.89 -5.50
CA ASP A 477 -4.98 -40.84 -4.79
C ASP A 477 -4.97 -41.67 -3.49
N ASN A 478 -4.81 -40.99 -2.34
CA ASN A 478 -4.84 -41.65 -1.04
C ASN A 478 -6.27 -42.12 -0.79
N THR A 479 -6.65 -43.19 -1.48
CA THR A 479 -7.96 -43.80 -1.28
C THR A 479 -8.03 -44.29 0.15
N VAL A 480 -9.14 -43.96 0.82
CA VAL A 480 -9.35 -44.39 2.21
C VAL A 480 -9.17 -45.91 2.28
N PRO A 481 -8.28 -46.44 3.15
CA PRO A 481 -8.08 -47.87 3.26
C PRO A 481 -9.38 -48.62 3.46
N THR A 482 -9.54 -49.71 2.78
CA THR A 482 -10.71 -50.59 2.95
C THR A 482 -10.44 -51.56 4.08
N ILE A 483 -11.21 -51.50 5.15
CA ILE A 483 -11.13 -52.44 6.27
C ILE A 483 -12.14 -53.56 6.02
N SER A 484 -11.66 -54.77 5.99
CA SER A 484 -12.49 -55.98 5.93
C SER A 484 -12.39 -56.74 7.24
N ALA A 485 -13.53 -57.04 7.85
CA ALA A 485 -13.62 -57.89 9.05
C ALA A 485 -14.75 -58.91 8.83
N ASN A 486 -14.60 -60.07 9.38
CA ASN A 486 -15.66 -61.09 9.35
C ASN A 486 -16.49 -61.03 10.62
N ASP A 487 -17.78 -61.31 10.50
CA ASP A 487 -18.64 -61.48 11.67
C ASP A 487 -18.14 -62.66 12.53
N VAL A 488 -18.01 -62.41 13.84
CA VAL A 488 -17.56 -63.44 14.78
C VAL A 488 -18.71 -63.83 15.70
N THR A 489 -19.03 -65.11 15.73
CA THR A 489 -19.98 -65.66 16.70
C THR A 489 -19.20 -66.27 17.90
N LEU A 490 -19.42 -65.76 19.09
CA LEU A 490 -18.78 -66.18 20.32
C LEU A 490 -19.76 -66.93 21.21
N ASN A 491 -19.32 -68.03 21.87
CA ASN A 491 -20.03 -68.67 22.95
C ASN A 491 -19.60 -68.07 24.29
N VAL A 492 -20.40 -68.28 25.33
CA VAL A 492 -20.07 -67.82 26.67
C VAL A 492 -18.81 -68.55 27.19
N GLY A 493 -17.75 -67.76 27.40
CA GLY A 493 -16.44 -68.24 27.83
C GLY A 493 -15.35 -68.23 26.78
N ASP A 494 -15.67 -67.88 25.52
CA ASP A 494 -14.68 -67.72 24.46
C ASP A 494 -13.87 -66.43 24.66
N THR A 495 -12.60 -66.47 24.31
CA THR A 495 -11.72 -65.29 24.27
C THR A 495 -11.91 -64.59 22.91
N PHE A 496 -12.22 -63.30 22.95
CA PHE A 496 -12.38 -62.47 21.74
C PHE A 496 -11.08 -61.71 21.45
N ASP A 497 -10.54 -61.88 20.26
CA ASP A 497 -9.50 -61.03 19.71
C ASP A 497 -10.11 -60.12 18.65
N PRO A 498 -10.24 -58.80 18.91
CA PRO A 498 -10.92 -57.87 18.00
C PRO A 498 -10.18 -57.62 16.69
N LEU A 499 -8.88 -58.02 16.59
CA LEU A 499 -8.09 -57.84 15.39
C LEU A 499 -7.88 -59.14 14.60
N LYS A 500 -8.38 -60.27 15.10
CA LYS A 500 -8.28 -61.54 14.40
C LYS A 500 -9.14 -61.49 13.12
N ASP A 501 -8.54 -61.80 12.00
CA ASP A 501 -9.17 -61.83 10.67
C ASP A 501 -9.64 -60.44 10.18
N VAL A 502 -9.12 -59.34 10.75
CA VAL A 502 -9.26 -57.97 10.23
C VAL A 502 -8.09 -57.73 9.28
N THR A 503 -8.42 -57.31 8.07
CA THR A 503 -7.43 -56.87 7.10
C THR A 503 -7.74 -55.44 6.65
N ALA A 504 -6.76 -54.56 6.64
CA ALA A 504 -6.82 -53.28 6.01
C ALA A 504 -6.01 -53.32 4.71
N THR A 505 -6.62 -52.97 3.59
CA THR A 505 -5.93 -52.88 2.31
C THR A 505 -6.10 -51.52 1.75
N ASP A 506 -5.00 -50.92 1.37
CA ASP A 506 -4.93 -49.72 0.59
C ASP A 506 -4.49 -50.06 -0.85
N LYS A 507 -5.04 -49.33 -1.81
CA LYS A 507 -4.73 -49.62 -3.22
C LYS A 507 -3.28 -49.27 -3.57
N GLU A 508 -2.74 -48.25 -2.87
CA GLU A 508 -1.40 -47.70 -3.08
C GLU A 508 -0.35 -48.35 -2.18
N ASP A 509 -0.69 -48.58 -0.92
CA ASP A 509 0.24 -49.11 0.12
C ASP A 509 0.12 -50.64 0.29
N GLY A 510 -0.85 -51.26 -0.32
CA GLY A 510 -1.09 -52.68 -0.18
C GLY A 510 -1.75 -53.07 1.15
N THR A 511 -1.40 -54.23 1.70
CA THR A 511 -1.94 -54.70 2.98
C THR A 511 -1.28 -53.95 4.14
N ILE A 512 -2.06 -53.24 4.93
CA ILE A 512 -1.61 -52.52 6.11
C ILE A 512 -1.77 -53.47 7.29
N THR A 513 -0.67 -53.80 7.99
CA THR A 513 -0.68 -54.68 9.17
C THR A 513 -0.54 -53.86 10.44
#